data_ab965bde4af70ffe17c30495f963e495
#
_entry.id   ab965bde4af70ffe17c30495f963e495
#
_cell.length_a   1.000
_cell.length_b   1.000
_cell.length_c   1.000
_cell.angle_alpha   90.00
_cell.angle_beta   90.00
_cell.angle_gamma   90.00
#
_symmetry.space_group_name_H-M   'P 1'
#
loop_
_entity.id
_entity.type
_entity.pdbx_description
1 polymer ?
#
loop_
_entity_poly.entity_id
_entity_poly.type
_entity_poly.pdbx_seq_one_letter_code
_entity_poly.pdbx_strand_id
1 'polypeptide(L)'
;MNDNRASSSSAFAATEPEEAGLSAAGLARLTAVMQRQVDARHVPGVSMLIARGGKVGYRRDIGALRPDGPPLPGDAIFRIYSMTKPIVSVALMMLVEEGRLFISDPLAKFVPEFANPRVGVEKDGKLELVAAERPITVQDLLRHTSGLTYFFTGVSAVQRLYFKAQLISPTTFSPNGPTLSEFVAALAKLPLLNQPGASWDYSHSTDVVGRIIEVVSGQTLGAFLRERIFAPLGMRDTGFAARADAHERLAEPFANDPDSGAPVKLFDPRTTPSFEMGGGGLVSTMDDYARFAQMLHFGGALGDTRILGRKTLEFMTSNHLGPNVRIGNPTLLHPGYGFGLGFAVRREVGMAATPGTPGEFYWGGLAGTIFWIAPKEELIAMMMIQAPGQRDYYRQLFRILVHAALA
;
A
#
# COMPACT_ATOMS: atom_id res chain seq x y z
N MET A 1 -18.60 28.72 -27.27
CA MET A 1 -18.58 27.71 -26.18
C MET A 1 -17.39 26.82 -26.46
N ASN A 2 -16.25 27.17 -25.89
CA ASN A 2 -14.99 26.40 -26.07
C ASN A 2 -14.96 25.30 -25.02
N ASP A 3 -15.06 24.08 -25.50
CA ASP A 3 -14.93 22.85 -24.72
C ASP A 3 -13.43 22.65 -24.39
N ASN A 4 -12.98 23.31 -23.32
CA ASN A 4 -11.61 23.20 -22.83
C ASN A 4 -11.54 21.99 -21.88
N ARG A 5 -11.77 20.76 -22.40
CA ARG A 5 -11.33 19.53 -21.74
C ARG A 5 -9.80 19.51 -21.79
N ALA A 6 -9.19 20.09 -20.75
CA ALA A 6 -7.77 19.89 -20.51
C ALA A 6 -7.53 18.38 -20.43
N SER A 7 -6.92 17.81 -21.48
CA SER A 7 -6.42 16.47 -21.49
C SER A 7 -5.54 16.30 -20.27
N SER A 8 -5.92 15.37 -19.36
CA SER A 8 -5.04 14.94 -18.28
C SER A 8 -3.79 14.36 -18.96
N SER A 9 -2.71 15.12 -19.04
CA SER A 9 -1.45 14.62 -19.56
C SER A 9 -1.06 13.42 -18.68
N SER A 10 -0.97 12.24 -19.29
CA SER A 10 -0.40 11.04 -18.66
C SER A 10 0.90 11.41 -17.96
N ALA A 11 1.13 10.84 -16.76
CA ALA A 11 2.38 11.05 -16.03
C ALA A 11 3.61 10.64 -16.86
N PHE A 12 3.42 9.76 -17.84
CA PHE A 12 4.44 9.27 -18.75
C PHE A 12 4.11 9.59 -20.21
N ALA A 13 5.13 9.81 -21.02
CA ALA A 13 4.97 9.77 -22.46
C ALA A 13 4.62 8.34 -22.89
N ALA A 14 3.57 8.17 -23.67
CA ALA A 14 3.26 6.89 -24.30
C ALA A 14 4.27 6.61 -25.43
N THR A 15 4.58 5.34 -25.63
CA THR A 15 5.46 4.89 -26.71
C THR A 15 5.01 3.51 -27.22
N GLU A 16 5.51 3.08 -28.36
CA GLU A 16 5.30 1.70 -28.81
C GLU A 16 6.01 0.73 -27.86
N PRO A 17 5.43 -0.45 -27.60
CA PRO A 17 5.99 -1.42 -26.66
C PRO A 17 7.46 -1.74 -26.89
N GLU A 18 7.85 -1.95 -28.13
CA GLU A 18 9.21 -2.31 -28.52
C GLU A 18 10.24 -1.20 -28.20
N GLU A 19 9.83 0.06 -28.33
CA GLU A 19 10.68 1.21 -27.95
C GLU A 19 10.90 1.30 -26.44
N ALA A 20 9.98 0.73 -25.66
CA ALA A 20 10.12 0.56 -24.21
C ALA A 20 10.83 -0.77 -23.84
N GLY A 21 11.33 -1.53 -24.82
CA GLY A 21 11.93 -2.85 -24.59
C GLY A 21 10.92 -3.87 -24.06
N LEU A 22 9.67 -3.82 -24.55
CA LEU A 22 8.60 -4.75 -24.24
C LEU A 22 8.18 -5.53 -25.48
N SER A 23 7.96 -6.83 -25.33
CA SER A 23 7.49 -7.71 -26.40
C SER A 23 5.99 -7.50 -26.66
N ALA A 24 5.61 -7.03 -27.85
CA ALA A 24 4.20 -6.92 -28.24
C ALA A 24 3.46 -8.26 -28.12
N ALA A 25 4.09 -9.38 -28.47
CA ALA A 25 3.50 -10.71 -28.30
C ALA A 25 3.29 -11.08 -26.82
N GLY A 26 4.24 -10.71 -25.94
CA GLY A 26 4.12 -10.87 -24.48
C GLY A 26 2.96 -10.06 -23.92
N LEU A 27 2.83 -8.81 -24.35
CA LEU A 27 1.74 -7.91 -23.91
C LEU A 27 0.38 -8.35 -24.47
N ALA A 28 0.32 -8.85 -25.70
CA ALA A 28 -0.89 -9.44 -26.26
C ALA A 28 -1.34 -10.67 -25.44
N ARG A 29 -0.40 -11.50 -25.00
CA ARG A 29 -0.67 -12.64 -24.09
C ARG A 29 -1.21 -12.15 -22.76
N LEU A 30 -0.59 -11.14 -22.14
CA LEU A 30 -1.08 -10.52 -20.90
C LEU A 30 -2.53 -10.05 -21.07
N THR A 31 -2.80 -9.28 -22.12
CA THR A 31 -4.16 -8.80 -22.44
C THR A 31 -5.15 -9.95 -22.58
N ALA A 32 -4.82 -10.97 -23.38
CA ALA A 32 -5.71 -12.11 -23.62
C ALA A 32 -5.97 -12.95 -22.37
N VAL A 33 -4.97 -13.10 -21.48
CA VAL A 33 -5.15 -13.80 -20.19
C VAL A 33 -6.09 -13.02 -19.30
N MET A 34 -5.88 -11.71 -19.14
CA MET A 34 -6.74 -10.89 -18.28
C MET A 34 -8.15 -10.73 -18.83
N GLN A 35 -8.31 -10.63 -20.16
CA GLN A 35 -9.63 -10.61 -20.79
C GLN A 35 -10.42 -11.88 -20.47
N ARG A 36 -9.80 -13.08 -20.55
CA ARG A 36 -10.48 -14.33 -20.16
C ARG A 36 -10.94 -14.34 -18.71
N GLN A 37 -10.21 -13.70 -17.78
CA GLN A 37 -10.63 -13.62 -16.37
C GLN A 37 -11.88 -12.73 -16.21
N VAL A 38 -11.96 -11.65 -16.97
CA VAL A 38 -13.13 -10.78 -17.01
C VAL A 38 -14.31 -11.49 -17.67
N ASP A 39 -14.12 -12.13 -18.83
CA ASP A 39 -15.15 -12.86 -19.57
C ASP A 39 -15.75 -14.02 -18.74
N ALA A 40 -14.88 -14.71 -17.96
CA ALA A 40 -15.29 -15.76 -17.02
C ALA A 40 -15.94 -15.21 -15.73
N ARG A 41 -16.07 -13.88 -15.60
CA ARG A 41 -16.66 -13.20 -14.42
C ARG A 41 -15.91 -13.51 -13.10
N HIS A 42 -14.59 -13.72 -13.15
CA HIS A 42 -13.77 -13.85 -11.95
C HIS A 42 -13.37 -12.49 -11.38
N VAL A 43 -13.33 -11.43 -12.20
CA VAL A 43 -13.08 -10.05 -11.81
C VAL A 43 -13.93 -9.12 -12.66
N PRO A 44 -14.55 -8.04 -12.10
CA PRO A 44 -15.38 -7.12 -12.88
C PRO A 44 -14.60 -6.37 -13.95
N GLY A 45 -13.42 -5.89 -13.58
CA GLY A 45 -12.53 -5.13 -14.44
C GLY A 45 -11.11 -5.04 -13.89
N VAL A 46 -10.16 -4.80 -14.78
CA VAL A 46 -8.74 -4.68 -14.48
C VAL A 46 -8.13 -3.51 -15.24
N SER A 47 -7.41 -2.65 -14.50
CA SER A 47 -6.58 -1.60 -15.06
C SER A 47 -5.12 -1.97 -14.90
N MET A 48 -4.31 -1.85 -15.97
CA MET A 48 -2.89 -2.24 -15.98
C MET A 48 -2.05 -1.17 -16.64
N LEU A 49 -0.86 -0.91 -16.08
CA LEU A 49 0.14 -0.01 -16.63
C LEU A 49 1.53 -0.64 -16.50
N ILE A 50 2.31 -0.59 -17.59
CA ILE A 50 3.72 -0.95 -17.59
C ILE A 50 4.49 0.20 -18.24
N ALA A 51 5.43 0.77 -17.48
CA ALA A 51 6.36 1.77 -17.95
C ALA A 51 7.79 1.25 -17.81
N ARG A 52 8.64 1.53 -18.81
CA ARG A 52 10.06 1.19 -18.79
C ARG A 52 10.87 2.32 -19.43
N GLY A 53 12.05 2.62 -18.89
CA GLY A 53 12.86 3.73 -19.37
C GLY A 53 12.15 5.09 -19.31
N GLY A 54 11.23 5.30 -18.35
CA GLY A 54 10.48 6.53 -18.22
C GLY A 54 9.32 6.71 -19.21
N LYS A 55 8.95 5.68 -19.98
CA LYS A 55 7.86 5.72 -20.97
C LYS A 55 6.83 4.64 -20.72
N VAL A 56 5.54 4.92 -20.97
CA VAL A 56 4.47 3.91 -20.93
C VAL A 56 4.45 3.12 -22.22
N GLY A 57 4.93 1.87 -22.17
CA GLY A 57 4.83 0.93 -23.27
C GLY A 57 3.55 0.10 -23.27
N TYR A 58 2.79 0.12 -22.16
CA TYR A 58 1.53 -0.61 -22.09
C TYR A 58 0.55 0.02 -21.10
N ARG A 59 -0.66 0.27 -21.56
CA ARG A 59 -1.81 0.68 -20.74
C ARG A 59 -3.06 -0.01 -21.27
N ARG A 60 -3.81 -0.68 -20.38
CA ARG A 60 -5.10 -1.30 -20.75
C ARG A 60 -6.05 -1.27 -19.55
N ASP A 61 -7.29 -0.92 -19.87
CA ASP A 61 -8.44 -0.99 -18.99
C ASP A 61 -9.42 -1.99 -19.63
N ILE A 62 -9.72 -3.09 -18.93
CA ILE A 62 -10.48 -4.23 -19.45
C ILE A 62 -11.67 -4.48 -18.52
N GLY A 63 -12.84 -4.79 -19.09
CA GLY A 63 -14.04 -5.14 -18.33
C GLY A 63 -14.88 -3.93 -17.94
N ALA A 64 -15.56 -4.02 -16.80
CA ALA A 64 -16.52 -3.04 -16.32
C ALA A 64 -16.06 -2.36 -15.03
N LEU A 65 -16.49 -1.13 -14.83
CA LEU A 65 -16.26 -0.34 -13.62
C LEU A 65 -16.88 -1.01 -12.38
N ARG A 66 -18.02 -1.64 -12.58
CA ARG A 66 -18.81 -2.40 -11.59
C ARG A 66 -19.52 -3.56 -12.29
N PRO A 67 -19.91 -4.60 -11.58
CA PRO A 67 -20.66 -5.71 -12.19
C PRO A 67 -21.85 -5.22 -13.00
N ASP A 68 -21.94 -5.69 -14.25
CA ASP A 68 -23.02 -5.34 -15.19
C ASP A 68 -23.16 -3.83 -15.46
N GLY A 69 -22.10 -3.06 -15.15
CA GLY A 69 -22.03 -1.61 -15.31
C GLY A 69 -21.34 -1.16 -16.61
N PRO A 70 -21.03 0.14 -16.72
CA PRO A 70 -20.33 0.68 -17.89
C PRO A 70 -18.90 0.12 -18.00
N PRO A 71 -18.28 0.22 -19.19
CA PRO A 71 -16.88 -0.11 -19.37
C PRO A 71 -15.97 0.60 -18.34
N LEU A 72 -14.91 -0.07 -17.93
CA LEU A 72 -13.94 0.49 -17.00
C LEU A 72 -13.23 1.70 -17.63
N PRO A 73 -13.42 2.94 -17.11
CA PRO A 73 -12.76 4.10 -17.67
C PRO A 73 -11.31 4.20 -17.20
N GLY A 74 -10.45 4.87 -17.98
CA GLY A 74 -9.04 5.04 -17.66
C GLY A 74 -8.76 5.84 -16.38
N ASP A 75 -9.73 6.63 -15.93
CA ASP A 75 -9.68 7.45 -14.70
C ASP A 75 -10.51 6.85 -13.55
N ALA A 76 -10.79 5.54 -13.60
CA ALA A 76 -11.48 4.84 -12.53
C ALA A 76 -10.74 4.99 -11.18
N ILE A 77 -11.51 5.16 -10.12
CA ILE A 77 -11.01 5.31 -8.75
C ILE A 77 -11.11 3.95 -8.04
N PHE A 78 -9.99 3.52 -7.49
CA PHE A 78 -9.86 2.25 -6.78
C PHE A 78 -9.57 2.48 -5.30
N ARG A 79 -10.10 1.63 -4.43
CA ARG A 79 -9.65 1.53 -3.04
C ARG A 79 -8.28 0.87 -3.07
N ILE A 80 -7.24 1.62 -2.73
CA ILE A 80 -5.86 1.12 -2.84
C ILE A 80 -5.38 0.44 -1.57
N TYR A 81 -6.16 0.50 -0.49
CA TYR A 81 -5.84 -0.14 0.79
C TYR A 81 -4.36 0.02 1.18
N SER A 82 -3.65 -1.07 1.39
CA SER A 82 -2.28 -1.03 1.90
C SER A 82 -1.25 -0.40 0.96
N MET A 83 -1.60 -0.06 -0.28
CA MET A 83 -0.77 0.84 -1.09
C MET A 83 -0.74 2.28 -0.53
N THR A 84 -1.56 2.59 0.49
CA THR A 84 -1.45 3.79 1.33
C THR A 84 -0.12 3.83 2.11
N LYS A 85 0.38 2.69 2.58
CA LYS A 85 1.57 2.60 3.45
C LYS A 85 2.84 3.22 2.86
N PRO A 86 3.20 2.95 1.59
CA PRO A 86 4.31 3.63 0.94
C PRO A 86 4.20 5.15 0.97
N ILE A 87 3.01 5.69 0.71
CA ILE A 87 2.77 7.14 0.70
C ILE A 87 2.97 7.73 2.10
N VAL A 88 2.38 7.11 3.13
CA VAL A 88 2.52 7.56 4.53
C VAL A 88 3.95 7.41 5.02
N SER A 89 4.67 6.36 4.60
CA SER A 89 6.10 6.20 4.93
C SER A 89 6.96 7.29 4.30
N VAL A 90 6.71 7.64 3.03
CA VAL A 90 7.36 8.77 2.36
C VAL A 90 7.08 10.07 3.11
N ALA A 91 5.83 10.32 3.51
CA ALA A 91 5.43 11.52 4.25
C ALA A 91 6.19 11.66 5.58
N LEU A 92 6.37 10.57 6.33
CA LEU A 92 7.17 10.61 7.55
C LEU A 92 8.64 10.91 7.25
N MET A 93 9.20 10.31 6.19
CA MET A 93 10.60 10.51 5.84
C MET A 93 10.88 11.94 5.31
N MET A 94 9.87 12.65 4.80
CA MET A 94 10.00 14.10 4.54
C MET A 94 10.26 14.87 5.83
N LEU A 95 9.54 14.54 6.91
CA LEU A 95 9.75 15.17 8.23
C LEU A 95 11.11 14.77 8.85
N VAL A 96 11.62 13.58 8.54
CA VAL A 96 12.98 13.17 8.91
C VAL A 96 14.02 14.02 8.17
N GLU A 97 13.87 14.25 6.86
CA GLU A 97 14.76 15.14 6.08
C GLU A 97 14.73 16.58 6.56
N GLU A 98 13.59 17.04 7.08
CA GLU A 98 13.44 18.37 7.70
C GLU A 98 14.08 18.44 9.10
N GLY A 99 14.66 17.36 9.62
CA GLY A 99 15.27 17.33 10.95
C GLY A 99 14.28 17.40 12.12
N ARG A 100 13.00 17.15 11.87
CA ARG A 100 11.93 17.25 12.89
C ARG A 100 11.85 16.05 13.80
N LEU A 101 12.35 14.90 13.36
CA LEU A 101 12.45 13.66 14.12
C LEU A 101 13.53 12.76 13.53
N PHE A 102 13.93 11.75 14.32
CA PHE A 102 14.81 10.68 13.87
C PHE A 102 14.07 9.35 13.85
N ILE A 103 14.38 8.45 12.94
CA ILE A 103 13.78 7.10 12.93
C ILE A 103 14.22 6.27 14.16
N SER A 104 15.31 6.61 14.81
CA SER A 104 15.76 6.04 16.09
C SER A 104 15.02 6.59 17.31
N ASP A 105 14.23 7.65 17.17
CA ASP A 105 13.46 8.19 18.28
C ASP A 105 12.49 7.14 18.85
N PRO A 106 12.32 7.08 20.18
CA PRO A 106 11.31 6.22 20.78
C PRO A 106 9.90 6.74 20.42
N LEU A 107 9.00 5.82 20.10
CA LEU A 107 7.59 6.13 19.78
C LEU A 107 6.94 6.99 20.86
N ALA A 108 7.22 6.70 22.13
CA ALA A 108 6.63 7.42 23.27
C ALA A 108 6.94 8.93 23.30
N LYS A 109 7.95 9.39 22.56
CA LYS A 109 8.24 10.82 22.38
C LYS A 109 7.08 11.54 21.67
N PHE A 110 6.38 10.87 20.79
CA PHE A 110 5.30 11.42 19.96
C PHE A 110 3.91 10.94 20.41
N VAL A 111 3.84 9.70 20.92
CA VAL A 111 2.62 9.01 21.35
C VAL A 111 2.88 8.44 22.76
N PRO A 112 2.69 9.25 23.82
CA PRO A 112 3.03 8.87 25.20
C PRO A 112 2.30 7.61 25.69
N GLU A 113 1.15 7.25 25.09
CA GLU A 113 0.40 6.03 25.40
C GLU A 113 1.22 4.75 25.20
N PHE A 114 2.28 4.80 24.39
CA PHE A 114 3.23 3.70 24.18
C PHE A 114 4.48 3.78 25.06
N ALA A 115 4.46 4.53 26.18
CA ALA A 115 5.63 4.64 27.06
C ALA A 115 6.00 3.30 27.74
N ASN A 116 5.00 2.49 28.09
CA ASN A 116 5.18 1.22 28.80
C ASN A 116 4.42 0.08 28.13
N PRO A 117 4.74 -0.29 26.89
CA PRO A 117 4.01 -1.32 26.17
C PRO A 117 4.22 -2.68 26.85
N ARG A 118 3.17 -3.50 26.84
CA ARG A 118 3.23 -4.87 27.35
C ARG A 118 3.25 -5.84 26.19
N VAL A 119 4.00 -6.91 26.33
CA VAL A 119 4.12 -7.98 25.33
C VAL A 119 3.35 -9.20 25.84
N GLY A 120 2.51 -9.79 25.00
CA GLY A 120 1.80 -11.01 25.31
C GLY A 120 2.69 -12.24 25.08
N VAL A 121 2.82 -13.06 26.12
CA VAL A 121 3.54 -14.34 26.07
C VAL A 121 2.58 -15.46 26.46
N GLU A 122 2.42 -16.44 25.59
CA GLU A 122 1.63 -17.65 25.90
C GLU A 122 2.49 -18.65 26.67
N LYS A 123 2.10 -18.95 27.91
CA LYS A 123 2.76 -19.92 28.78
C LYS A 123 1.70 -20.83 29.40
N ASP A 124 1.87 -22.12 29.27
CA ASP A 124 0.95 -23.14 29.80
C ASP A 124 -0.52 -22.91 29.42
N GLY A 125 -0.75 -22.44 28.16
CA GLY A 125 -2.07 -22.13 27.61
C GLY A 125 -2.71 -20.85 28.16
N LYS A 126 -1.97 -20.05 28.94
CA LYS A 126 -2.41 -18.76 29.48
C LYS A 126 -1.62 -17.62 28.85
N LEU A 127 -2.29 -16.49 28.63
CA LEU A 127 -1.63 -15.26 28.18
C LEU A 127 -1.12 -14.50 29.40
N GLU A 128 0.20 -14.36 29.50
CA GLU A 128 0.88 -13.49 30.44
C GLU A 128 1.31 -12.20 29.74
N LEU A 129 1.29 -11.08 30.48
CA LEU A 129 1.76 -9.79 29.98
C LEU A 129 3.10 -9.44 30.64
N VAL A 130 4.17 -9.38 29.85
CA VAL A 130 5.49 -8.96 30.31
C VAL A 130 5.83 -7.55 29.84
N ALA A 131 6.82 -6.90 30.41
CA ALA A 131 7.31 -5.62 29.91
C ALA A 131 8.02 -5.79 28.55
N ALA A 132 7.98 -4.78 27.69
CA ALA A 132 8.83 -4.73 26.54
C ALA A 132 10.30 -4.56 26.98
N GLU A 133 11.22 -5.29 26.32
CA GLU A 133 12.65 -5.26 26.64
C GLU A 133 13.32 -3.94 26.23
N ARG A 134 12.74 -3.23 25.28
CA ARG A 134 13.17 -1.90 24.86
C ARG A 134 11.98 -1.08 24.35
N PRO A 135 12.12 0.25 24.24
CA PRO A 135 11.11 1.08 23.58
C PRO A 135 10.91 0.69 22.11
N ILE A 136 9.69 0.87 21.62
CA ILE A 136 9.41 0.87 20.17
C ILE A 136 10.03 2.12 19.57
N THR A 137 10.71 1.98 18.44
CA THR A 137 11.24 3.12 17.69
C THR A 137 10.37 3.45 16.47
N VAL A 138 10.51 4.64 15.92
CA VAL A 138 9.88 5.04 14.64
C VAL A 138 10.31 4.09 13.51
N GLN A 139 11.57 3.63 13.50
CA GLN A 139 12.05 2.63 12.54
C GLN A 139 11.30 1.30 12.66
N ASP A 140 11.01 0.84 13.89
CA ASP A 140 10.25 -0.40 14.10
C ASP A 140 8.84 -0.31 13.49
N LEU A 141 8.21 0.87 13.55
CA LEU A 141 6.91 1.09 12.91
C LEU A 141 7.02 1.01 11.37
N LEU A 142 7.98 1.72 10.78
CA LEU A 142 8.16 1.79 9.33
C LEU A 142 8.49 0.43 8.71
N ARG A 143 9.19 -0.45 9.44
CA ARG A 143 9.60 -1.78 8.97
C ARG A 143 8.78 -2.93 9.55
N HIS A 144 7.65 -2.63 10.26
CA HIS A 144 6.77 -3.64 10.87
C HIS A 144 7.46 -4.58 11.88
N THR A 145 8.40 -4.08 12.67
CA THR A 145 9.04 -4.81 13.78
C THR A 145 8.66 -4.25 15.16
N SER A 146 7.59 -3.46 15.24
CA SER A 146 7.15 -2.80 16.48
C SER A 146 6.57 -3.76 17.53
N GLY A 147 6.22 -4.98 17.13
CA GLY A 147 5.44 -5.91 17.93
C GLY A 147 3.92 -5.71 17.84
N LEU A 148 3.43 -4.65 17.22
CA LEU A 148 2.01 -4.51 16.85
C LEU A 148 1.62 -5.59 15.82
N THR A 149 0.31 -5.87 15.71
CA THR A 149 -0.22 -6.85 14.75
C THR A 149 -1.55 -6.39 14.15
N TYR A 150 -2.08 -7.16 13.22
CA TYR A 150 -3.49 -7.15 12.81
C TYR A 150 -4.20 -8.39 13.35
N PHE A 151 -5.51 -8.30 13.58
CA PHE A 151 -6.31 -9.43 14.06
C PHE A 151 -6.41 -10.58 13.04
N PHE A 152 -6.27 -10.29 11.73
CA PHE A 152 -6.44 -11.25 10.63
C PHE A 152 -5.13 -11.90 10.17
N THR A 153 -4.00 -11.60 10.80
CA THR A 153 -2.69 -12.14 10.38
C THR A 153 -2.29 -13.42 11.11
N GLY A 154 -3.15 -13.90 12.01
CA GLY A 154 -2.94 -15.15 12.77
C GLY A 154 -4.02 -15.38 13.81
N VAL A 155 -3.82 -16.38 14.69
CA VAL A 155 -4.82 -16.85 15.66
C VAL A 155 -4.29 -16.93 17.09
N SER A 156 -3.20 -16.22 17.42
CA SER A 156 -2.63 -16.18 18.77
C SER A 156 -3.59 -15.55 19.78
N ALA A 157 -3.32 -15.72 21.08
CA ALA A 157 -4.11 -15.08 22.13
C ALA A 157 -4.10 -13.55 22.00
N VAL A 158 -2.98 -12.95 21.61
CA VAL A 158 -2.87 -11.50 21.35
C VAL A 158 -3.76 -11.09 20.18
N GLN A 159 -3.72 -11.80 19.06
CA GLN A 159 -4.55 -11.46 17.89
C GLN A 159 -6.04 -11.63 18.18
N ARG A 160 -6.43 -12.57 19.05
CA ARG A 160 -7.81 -12.67 19.56
C ARG A 160 -8.23 -11.45 20.38
N LEU A 161 -7.30 -10.80 21.12
CA LEU A 161 -7.58 -9.53 21.81
C LEU A 161 -7.79 -8.39 20.82
N TYR A 162 -6.97 -8.30 19.76
CA TYR A 162 -7.17 -7.33 18.68
C TYR A 162 -8.52 -7.52 17.97
N PHE A 163 -8.93 -8.76 17.72
CA PHE A 163 -10.25 -9.08 17.16
C PHE A 163 -11.39 -8.62 18.10
N LYS A 164 -11.28 -8.95 19.41
CA LYS A 164 -12.28 -8.56 20.41
C LYS A 164 -12.38 -7.04 20.61
N ALA A 165 -11.29 -6.33 20.44
CA ALA A 165 -11.25 -4.87 20.57
C ALA A 165 -12.01 -4.15 19.43
N GLN A 166 -12.30 -4.84 18.31
CA GLN A 166 -13.06 -4.31 17.16
C GLN A 166 -12.61 -2.92 16.71
N LEU A 167 -11.30 -2.65 16.76
CA LEU A 167 -10.74 -1.36 16.34
C LEU A 167 -11.09 -1.02 14.89
N ILE A 168 -11.20 -2.04 14.04
CA ILE A 168 -11.71 -1.93 12.67
C ILE A 168 -13.09 -2.57 12.60
N SER A 169 -14.09 -1.76 12.35
CA SER A 169 -15.50 -2.14 12.24
C SER A 169 -16.13 -1.39 11.05
N PRO A 170 -17.34 -1.75 10.60
CA PRO A 170 -18.02 -1.00 9.54
C PRO A 170 -18.20 0.49 9.81
N THR A 171 -18.29 0.90 11.10
CA THR A 171 -18.46 2.29 11.50
C THR A 171 -17.13 3.05 11.60
N THR A 172 -15.99 2.36 11.63
CA THR A 172 -14.65 2.99 11.73
C THR A 172 -14.38 3.94 10.56
N PHE A 173 -14.84 3.58 9.36
CA PHE A 173 -14.68 4.38 8.14
C PHE A 173 -15.85 5.32 7.86
N SER A 174 -16.47 5.87 8.90
CA SER A 174 -17.56 6.83 8.78
C SER A 174 -17.16 8.21 9.31
N PRO A 175 -17.91 9.28 8.97
CA PRO A 175 -17.68 10.60 9.57
C PRO A 175 -17.85 10.66 11.09
N ASN A 176 -18.56 9.68 11.66
CA ASN A 176 -18.79 9.55 13.10
C ASN A 176 -17.90 8.46 13.74
N GLY A 177 -16.91 7.95 13.02
CA GLY A 177 -15.92 7.01 13.52
C GLY A 177 -14.90 7.68 14.44
N PRO A 178 -13.96 6.92 15.02
CA PRO A 178 -12.88 7.48 15.80
C PRO A 178 -11.98 8.37 14.93
N THR A 179 -11.32 9.32 15.54
CA THR A 179 -10.18 10.01 14.91
C THR A 179 -8.95 9.09 14.91
N LEU A 180 -7.92 9.42 14.13
CA LEU A 180 -6.65 8.67 14.15
C LEU A 180 -6.01 8.69 15.55
N SER A 181 -6.12 9.81 16.27
CA SER A 181 -5.64 9.92 17.66
C SER A 181 -6.36 8.95 18.60
N GLU A 182 -7.69 8.91 18.56
CA GLU A 182 -8.49 8.00 19.40
C GLU A 182 -8.25 6.54 19.05
N PHE A 183 -8.12 6.23 17.76
CA PHE A 183 -7.76 4.88 17.31
C PHE A 183 -6.42 4.43 17.88
N VAL A 184 -5.38 5.27 17.78
CA VAL A 184 -4.02 4.96 18.25
C VAL A 184 -3.99 4.84 19.77
N ALA A 185 -4.73 5.69 20.49
CA ALA A 185 -4.88 5.59 21.96
C ALA A 185 -5.58 4.28 22.39
N ALA A 186 -6.57 3.83 21.63
CA ALA A 186 -7.22 2.53 21.87
C ALA A 186 -6.29 1.36 21.54
N LEU A 187 -5.53 1.44 20.43
CA LEU A 187 -4.53 0.45 20.04
C LEU A 187 -3.43 0.28 21.09
N ALA A 188 -2.98 1.37 21.73
CA ALA A 188 -1.94 1.35 22.75
C ALA A 188 -2.33 0.56 24.01
N LYS A 189 -3.61 0.31 24.25
CA LYS A 189 -4.11 -0.52 25.37
C LYS A 189 -3.96 -2.02 25.11
N LEU A 190 -3.70 -2.42 23.87
CA LEU A 190 -3.53 -3.82 23.50
C LEU A 190 -2.06 -4.25 23.65
N PRO A 191 -1.82 -5.52 24.04
CA PRO A 191 -0.46 -6.02 24.14
C PRO A 191 0.18 -6.17 22.75
N LEU A 192 1.49 -6.02 22.71
CA LEU A 192 2.29 -6.38 21.54
C LEU A 192 2.31 -7.90 21.34
N LEU A 193 2.37 -8.36 20.11
CA LEU A 193 2.48 -9.77 19.73
C LEU A 193 3.89 -10.31 20.00
N ASN A 194 4.92 -9.50 19.80
CA ASN A 194 6.32 -9.86 19.97
C ASN A 194 7.09 -8.69 20.59
N GLN A 195 8.29 -8.98 21.14
CA GLN A 195 9.22 -7.95 21.58
C GLN A 195 9.59 -7.02 20.39
N PRO A 196 9.69 -5.70 20.62
CA PRO A 196 10.10 -4.76 19.57
C PRO A 196 11.43 -5.16 18.95
N GLY A 197 11.46 -5.28 17.61
CA GLY A 197 12.63 -5.69 16.84
C GLY A 197 12.82 -7.19 16.66
N ALA A 198 12.08 -8.05 17.35
CA ALA A 198 12.28 -9.50 17.31
C ALA A 198 11.68 -10.18 16.08
N SER A 199 10.57 -9.65 15.57
CA SER A 199 9.83 -10.26 14.45
C SER A 199 9.27 -9.20 13.52
N TRP A 200 9.23 -9.54 12.22
CA TRP A 200 8.45 -8.81 11.23
C TRP A 200 7.01 -9.33 11.26
N ASP A 201 6.10 -8.49 11.71
CA ASP A 201 4.68 -8.78 11.79
C ASP A 201 3.88 -7.65 11.16
N TYR A 202 3.16 -7.97 10.09
CA TYR A 202 2.32 -6.99 9.41
C TYR A 202 1.23 -6.46 10.34
N SER A 203 1.11 -5.13 10.44
CA SER A 203 0.43 -4.54 11.60
C SER A 203 -0.12 -3.14 11.37
N HIS A 204 -0.79 -2.62 12.39
CA HIS A 204 -1.23 -1.22 12.53
C HIS A 204 -0.08 -0.21 12.66
N SER A 205 1.16 -0.61 12.48
CA SER A 205 2.32 0.29 12.63
C SER A 205 2.21 1.55 11.77
N THR A 206 1.70 1.46 10.54
CA THR A 206 1.59 2.62 9.66
C THR A 206 0.44 3.56 10.05
N ASP A 207 -0.57 3.07 10.77
CA ASP A 207 -1.58 3.94 11.38
C ASP A 207 -0.92 4.80 12.47
N VAL A 208 -0.03 4.21 13.26
CA VAL A 208 0.76 4.93 14.28
C VAL A 208 1.75 5.90 13.62
N VAL A 209 2.36 5.55 12.48
CA VAL A 209 3.17 6.48 11.67
C VAL A 209 2.34 7.69 11.24
N GLY A 210 1.10 7.47 10.78
CA GLY A 210 0.16 8.54 10.47
C GLY A 210 -0.05 9.50 11.66
N ARG A 211 -0.22 8.94 12.87
CA ARG A 211 -0.36 9.75 14.09
C ARG A 211 0.91 10.55 14.42
N ILE A 212 2.10 9.99 14.20
CA ILE A 212 3.35 10.73 14.37
C ILE A 212 3.40 11.93 13.41
N ILE A 213 2.98 11.74 12.15
CA ILE A 213 2.89 12.83 11.17
C ILE A 213 1.98 13.95 11.69
N GLU A 214 0.78 13.60 12.21
CA GLU A 214 -0.14 14.60 12.79
C GLU A 214 0.49 15.37 13.95
N VAL A 215 1.12 14.66 14.89
CA VAL A 215 1.76 15.28 16.07
C VAL A 215 2.89 16.22 15.67
N VAL A 216 3.74 15.77 14.73
CA VAL A 216 4.91 16.55 14.31
C VAL A 216 4.55 17.70 13.39
N SER A 217 3.56 17.52 12.49
CA SER A 217 3.16 18.58 11.54
C SER A 217 2.17 19.58 12.12
N GLY A 218 1.33 19.16 13.08
CA GLY A 218 0.19 19.93 13.57
C GLY A 218 -1.02 19.91 12.63
N GLN A 219 -1.00 19.06 11.59
CA GLN A 219 -2.07 18.92 10.59
C GLN A 219 -2.72 17.53 10.72
N THR A 220 -3.94 17.34 10.17
CA THR A 220 -4.46 16.00 9.96
C THR A 220 -3.60 15.27 8.91
N LEU A 221 -3.59 13.93 8.97
CA LEU A 221 -2.81 13.14 8.01
C LEU A 221 -3.21 13.45 6.57
N GLY A 222 -4.51 13.53 6.29
CA GLY A 222 -5.02 13.84 4.95
C GLY A 222 -4.66 15.23 4.46
N ALA A 223 -4.66 16.24 5.35
CA ALA A 223 -4.23 17.58 5.00
C ALA A 223 -2.75 17.61 4.64
N PHE A 224 -1.90 16.97 5.46
CA PHE A 224 -0.46 16.85 5.21
C PHE A 224 -0.16 16.16 3.88
N LEU A 225 -0.78 14.99 3.64
CA LEU A 225 -0.56 14.24 2.39
C LEU A 225 -0.99 15.05 1.16
N ARG A 226 -2.13 15.74 1.24
CA ARG A 226 -2.64 16.57 0.13
C ARG A 226 -1.69 17.70 -0.19
N GLU A 227 -1.27 18.45 0.81
CA GLU A 227 -0.38 19.61 0.64
C GLU A 227 1.01 19.21 0.17
N ARG A 228 1.57 18.15 0.77
CA ARG A 228 2.99 17.85 0.65
C ARG A 228 3.31 16.80 -0.43
N ILE A 229 2.34 15.98 -0.83
CA ILE A 229 2.54 14.91 -1.81
C ILE A 229 1.56 15.00 -2.96
N PHE A 230 0.24 15.03 -2.69
CA PHE A 230 -0.73 14.88 -3.75
C PHE A 230 -0.77 16.12 -4.66
N ALA A 231 -0.86 17.33 -4.10
CA ALA A 231 -0.89 18.55 -4.89
C ALA A 231 0.41 18.78 -5.68
N PRO A 232 1.62 18.64 -5.09
CA PRO A 232 2.87 18.77 -5.84
C PRO A 232 3.03 17.75 -6.97
N LEU A 233 2.57 16.51 -6.79
CA LEU A 233 2.62 15.47 -7.83
C LEU A 233 1.43 15.50 -8.78
N GLY A 234 0.43 16.36 -8.57
CA GLY A 234 -0.79 16.43 -9.38
C GLY A 234 -1.72 15.22 -9.22
N MET A 235 -1.71 14.55 -8.07
CA MET A 235 -2.54 13.39 -7.72
C MET A 235 -3.92 13.87 -7.22
N ARG A 236 -4.79 14.25 -8.15
CA ARG A 236 -6.04 14.98 -7.85
C ARG A 236 -7.16 14.13 -7.28
N ASP A 237 -7.17 12.84 -7.61
CA ASP A 237 -8.20 11.87 -7.21
C ASP A 237 -7.70 10.91 -6.12
N THR A 238 -6.58 11.26 -5.46
CA THR A 238 -6.04 10.50 -4.33
C THR A 238 -6.41 11.14 -3.01
N GLY A 239 -6.99 10.37 -2.08
CA GLY A 239 -7.42 10.87 -0.77
C GLY A 239 -8.08 9.79 0.07
N PHE A 240 -8.47 10.15 1.33
CA PHE A 240 -9.23 9.27 2.23
C PHE A 240 -10.72 9.16 1.88
N ALA A 241 -11.18 9.96 0.93
CA ALA A 241 -12.48 9.86 0.30
C ALA A 241 -12.36 10.24 -1.17
N ALA A 242 -13.23 9.71 -2.01
CA ALA A 242 -13.41 10.17 -3.37
C ALA A 242 -14.13 11.54 -3.36
N ARG A 243 -13.74 12.43 -4.26
CA ARG A 243 -14.44 13.69 -4.42
C ARG A 243 -15.90 13.46 -4.83
N ALA A 244 -16.80 14.34 -4.40
CA ALA A 244 -18.24 14.19 -4.66
C ALA A 244 -18.59 14.13 -6.16
N ASP A 245 -17.86 14.88 -7.01
CA ASP A 245 -18.02 14.88 -8.46
C ASP A 245 -17.39 13.66 -9.17
N ALA A 246 -16.76 12.76 -8.41
CA ALA A 246 -16.05 11.61 -8.93
C ALA A 246 -16.63 10.24 -8.46
N HIS A 247 -17.74 10.24 -7.72
CA HIS A 247 -18.33 9.02 -7.18
C HIS A 247 -18.74 8.00 -8.26
N GLU A 248 -19.16 8.46 -9.44
CA GLU A 248 -19.52 7.60 -10.56
C GLU A 248 -18.32 6.85 -11.17
N ARG A 249 -17.09 7.27 -10.86
CA ARG A 249 -15.85 6.64 -11.29
C ARG A 249 -15.31 5.58 -10.31
N LEU A 250 -16.03 5.30 -9.21
CA LEU A 250 -15.62 4.30 -8.24
C LEU A 250 -15.74 2.88 -8.81
N ALA A 251 -14.63 2.16 -8.80
CA ALA A 251 -14.60 0.75 -9.15
C ALA A 251 -15.15 -0.10 -8.00
N GLU A 252 -16.05 -1.04 -8.33
CA GLU A 252 -16.71 -1.90 -7.34
C GLU A 252 -16.44 -3.38 -7.60
N PRO A 253 -16.31 -4.21 -6.55
CA PRO A 253 -16.16 -5.66 -6.65
C PRO A 253 -17.47 -6.33 -7.04
N PHE A 254 -17.43 -7.64 -7.32
CA PHE A 254 -18.64 -8.45 -7.23
C PHE A 254 -19.19 -8.44 -5.78
N ALA A 255 -20.52 -8.52 -5.64
CA ALA A 255 -21.17 -8.58 -4.33
C ALA A 255 -20.76 -9.81 -3.53
N ASN A 256 -20.48 -10.91 -4.23
CA ASN A 256 -19.97 -12.14 -3.67
C ASN A 256 -18.67 -12.54 -4.37
N ASP A 257 -17.76 -13.10 -3.61
CA ASP A 257 -16.53 -13.69 -4.11
C ASP A 257 -16.84 -14.83 -5.10
N PRO A 258 -16.32 -14.81 -6.33
CA PRO A 258 -16.70 -15.76 -7.36
C PRO A 258 -16.27 -17.21 -7.06
N ASP A 259 -15.23 -17.41 -6.23
CA ASP A 259 -14.72 -18.75 -5.91
C ASP A 259 -15.41 -19.34 -4.67
N SER A 260 -15.58 -18.53 -3.62
CA SER A 260 -16.11 -18.99 -2.33
C SER A 260 -17.61 -18.71 -2.13
N GLY A 261 -18.19 -17.81 -2.93
CA GLY A 261 -19.56 -17.31 -2.74
C GLY A 261 -19.73 -16.37 -1.53
N ALA A 262 -18.67 -16.09 -0.78
CA ALA A 262 -18.71 -15.25 0.42
C ALA A 262 -19.01 -13.78 0.07
N PRO A 263 -19.83 -13.07 0.88
CA PRO A 263 -20.09 -11.64 0.65
C PRO A 263 -18.80 -10.81 0.67
N VAL A 264 -18.61 -9.96 -0.34
CA VAL A 264 -17.50 -9.01 -0.41
C VAL A 264 -17.96 -7.67 0.11
N LYS A 265 -17.31 -7.17 1.18
CA LYS A 265 -17.56 -5.84 1.74
C LYS A 265 -16.28 -5.03 1.76
N LEU A 266 -16.25 -3.93 1.02
CA LEU A 266 -15.19 -2.93 1.04
C LEU A 266 -15.71 -1.67 1.75
N PHE A 267 -14.80 -0.82 2.28
CA PHE A 267 -15.24 0.45 2.85
C PHE A 267 -15.81 1.36 1.75
N ASP A 268 -16.77 2.22 2.13
CA ASP A 268 -17.36 3.19 1.20
C ASP A 268 -16.58 4.53 1.25
N PRO A 269 -15.89 4.91 0.18
CA PRO A 269 -15.11 6.14 0.14
C PRO A 269 -15.92 7.37 -0.29
N ARG A 270 -17.26 7.29 -0.40
CA ARG A 270 -18.10 8.44 -0.79
C ARG A 270 -18.24 9.46 0.32
N THR A 271 -17.92 9.09 1.55
CA THR A 271 -17.92 9.98 2.71
C THR A 271 -16.53 10.09 3.31
N THR A 272 -16.13 11.30 3.73
CA THR A 272 -14.85 11.52 4.40
C THR A 272 -14.91 10.91 5.81
N PRO A 273 -14.06 9.92 6.12
CA PRO A 273 -14.04 9.33 7.46
C PRO A 273 -13.33 10.27 8.45
N SER A 274 -13.69 10.16 9.74
CA SER A 274 -12.89 10.78 10.82
C SER A 274 -11.56 10.05 11.02
N PHE A 275 -11.51 8.74 10.71
CA PHE A 275 -10.33 7.91 10.77
C PHE A 275 -9.57 7.92 9.45
N GLU A 276 -8.60 8.80 9.32
CA GLU A 276 -7.67 8.83 8.20
C GLU A 276 -6.64 7.69 8.35
N MET A 277 -7.05 6.47 7.98
CA MET A 277 -6.30 5.23 8.21
C MET A 277 -4.98 5.22 7.42
N GLY A 278 -3.86 5.51 8.06
CA GLY A 278 -2.52 5.52 7.44
C GLY A 278 -2.09 4.16 6.89
N GLY A 279 -2.63 3.08 7.43
CA GLY A 279 -2.38 1.71 6.99
C GLY A 279 -3.20 1.25 5.79
N GLY A 280 -4.21 2.04 5.30
CA GLY A 280 -5.04 1.49 4.23
C GLY A 280 -6.27 2.28 3.78
N GLY A 281 -6.39 3.56 4.14
CA GLY A 281 -7.62 4.32 3.93
C GLY A 281 -7.72 5.07 2.61
N LEU A 282 -6.68 5.12 1.78
CA LEU A 282 -6.70 5.91 0.55
C LEU A 282 -7.45 5.22 -0.60
N VAL A 283 -8.04 6.05 -1.43
CA VAL A 283 -8.41 5.74 -2.82
C VAL A 283 -7.45 6.46 -3.77
N SER A 284 -7.34 5.97 -5.01
CA SER A 284 -6.51 6.59 -6.05
C SER A 284 -6.94 6.10 -7.44
N THR A 285 -6.47 6.78 -8.48
CA THR A 285 -6.53 6.32 -9.87
C THR A 285 -5.20 5.69 -10.28
N MET A 286 -5.20 4.98 -11.42
CA MET A 286 -3.97 4.47 -12.02
C MET A 286 -2.96 5.60 -12.30
N ASP A 287 -3.43 6.70 -12.87
CA ASP A 287 -2.56 7.82 -13.26
C ASP A 287 -1.99 8.56 -12.05
N ASP A 288 -2.79 8.80 -11.02
CA ASP A 288 -2.30 9.41 -9.79
C ASP A 288 -1.22 8.56 -9.11
N TYR A 289 -1.49 7.25 -8.95
CA TYR A 289 -0.50 6.38 -8.33
C TYR A 289 0.74 6.17 -9.20
N ALA A 290 0.59 6.23 -10.53
CA ALA A 290 1.72 6.21 -11.46
C ALA A 290 2.65 7.43 -11.28
N ARG A 291 2.12 8.62 -10.98
CA ARG A 291 2.92 9.81 -10.64
C ARG A 291 3.74 9.58 -9.37
N PHE A 292 3.14 8.98 -8.36
CA PHE A 292 3.85 8.60 -7.13
C PHE A 292 4.93 7.54 -7.40
N ALA A 293 4.61 6.50 -8.15
CA ALA A 293 5.57 5.45 -8.53
C ALA A 293 6.72 6.01 -9.38
N GLN A 294 6.44 6.95 -10.27
CA GLN A 294 7.45 7.66 -11.06
C GLN A 294 8.40 8.49 -10.18
N MET A 295 7.84 9.25 -9.24
CA MET A 295 8.62 10.01 -8.27
C MET A 295 9.58 9.08 -7.52
N LEU A 296 9.13 7.90 -7.09
CA LEU A 296 9.98 6.89 -6.46
C LEU A 296 11.05 6.36 -7.42
N HIS A 297 10.67 6.03 -8.67
CA HIS A 297 11.60 5.51 -9.68
C HIS A 297 12.72 6.50 -10.00
N PHE A 298 12.41 7.78 -10.09
CA PHE A 298 13.38 8.85 -10.38
C PHE A 298 14.08 9.42 -9.13
N GLY A 299 14.20 8.63 -8.07
CA GLY A 299 15.01 9.00 -6.91
C GLY A 299 14.42 10.13 -6.06
N GLY A 300 13.10 10.17 -5.93
CA GLY A 300 12.38 11.10 -5.05
C GLY A 300 11.94 12.39 -5.73
N ALA A 301 11.97 12.45 -7.08
CA ALA A 301 11.52 13.62 -7.84
C ALA A 301 10.67 13.23 -9.06
N LEU A 302 9.75 14.11 -9.46
CA LEU A 302 8.99 14.01 -10.69
C LEU A 302 9.06 15.36 -11.41
N GLY A 303 9.75 15.40 -12.55
CA GLY A 303 10.14 16.66 -13.18
C GLY A 303 10.91 17.55 -12.21
N ASP A 304 10.51 18.80 -12.08
CA ASP A 304 11.14 19.75 -11.15
C ASP A 304 10.66 19.61 -9.70
N THR A 305 9.65 18.77 -9.44
CA THR A 305 9.08 18.56 -8.11
C THR A 305 9.85 17.49 -7.36
N ARG A 306 10.55 17.88 -6.30
CA ARG A 306 11.23 16.95 -5.38
C ARG A 306 10.41 16.74 -4.12
N ILE A 307 10.14 15.46 -3.83
CA ILE A 307 9.44 15.01 -2.61
C ILE A 307 10.43 14.50 -1.56
N LEU A 308 11.44 13.74 -1.99
CA LEU A 308 12.50 13.21 -1.13
C LEU A 308 13.88 13.36 -1.78
N GLY A 309 14.91 13.37 -0.96
CA GLY A 309 16.27 13.20 -1.41
C GLY A 309 16.53 11.79 -1.95
N ARG A 310 17.37 11.67 -2.98
CA ARG A 310 17.73 10.38 -3.58
C ARG A 310 18.25 9.38 -2.55
N LYS A 311 19.13 9.83 -1.64
CA LYS A 311 19.73 8.96 -0.62
C LYS A 311 18.73 8.49 0.44
N THR A 312 17.75 9.30 0.78
CA THR A 312 16.67 8.90 1.68
C THR A 312 15.82 7.80 1.03
N LEU A 313 15.50 7.92 -0.26
CA LEU A 313 14.76 6.90 -0.97
C LEU A 313 15.57 5.59 -1.12
N GLU A 314 16.85 5.65 -1.49
CA GLU A 314 17.75 4.48 -1.50
C GLU A 314 17.77 3.79 -0.14
N PHE A 315 17.82 4.57 0.94
CA PHE A 315 17.77 4.07 2.30
C PHE A 315 16.42 3.39 2.58
N MET A 316 15.29 4.03 2.25
CA MET A 316 13.95 3.46 2.45
C MET A 316 13.74 2.14 1.72
N THR A 317 14.29 2.00 0.51
CA THR A 317 14.15 0.82 -0.35
C THR A 317 15.26 -0.21 -0.16
N SER A 318 16.12 -0.03 0.84
CA SER A 318 17.08 -1.03 1.30
C SER A 318 16.41 -2.01 2.29
N ASN A 319 16.99 -3.20 2.46
CA ASN A 319 16.51 -4.13 3.47
C ASN A 319 16.90 -3.67 4.89
N HIS A 320 15.93 -3.42 5.74
CA HIS A 320 16.08 -3.02 7.15
C HIS A 320 15.88 -4.18 8.14
N LEU A 321 15.62 -5.39 7.66
CA LEU A 321 15.51 -6.55 8.53
C LEU A 321 16.90 -7.16 8.75
N GLY A 322 17.34 -7.17 10.00
CA GLY A 322 18.58 -7.84 10.38
C GLY A 322 18.43 -9.38 10.32
N PRO A 323 19.54 -10.11 10.37
CA PRO A 323 19.56 -11.57 10.23
C PRO A 323 18.78 -12.28 11.35
N ASN A 324 18.62 -11.65 12.50
CA ASN A 324 17.93 -12.21 13.67
C ASN A 324 16.45 -11.86 13.74
N VAL A 325 15.92 -11.07 12.79
CA VAL A 325 14.50 -10.74 12.74
C VAL A 325 13.73 -11.92 12.13
N ARG A 326 12.87 -12.53 12.94
CA ARG A 326 11.99 -13.59 12.46
C ARG A 326 10.91 -13.04 11.54
N ILE A 327 10.48 -13.80 10.54
CA ILE A 327 9.32 -13.46 9.70
C ILE A 327 8.09 -14.14 10.28
N GLY A 328 7.24 -13.36 10.96
CA GLY A 328 6.01 -13.84 11.60
C GLY A 328 4.87 -14.10 10.59
N ASN A 329 4.87 -13.38 9.44
CA ASN A 329 3.86 -13.53 8.40
C ASN A 329 4.48 -13.88 7.03
N PRO A 330 4.95 -15.11 6.82
CA PRO A 330 5.64 -15.51 5.59
C PRO A 330 4.72 -15.54 4.35
N THR A 331 3.42 -15.55 4.53
CA THR A 331 2.43 -15.41 3.44
C THR A 331 2.29 -13.98 2.92
N LEU A 332 2.74 -12.98 3.68
CA LEU A 332 2.71 -11.56 3.32
C LEU A 332 4.09 -11.05 2.92
N LEU A 333 5.14 -11.49 3.59
CA LEU A 333 6.52 -11.25 3.20
C LEU A 333 7.14 -12.58 2.74
N HIS A 334 7.06 -12.82 1.44
CA HIS A 334 7.47 -14.08 0.83
C HIS A 334 8.98 -14.34 0.97
N PRO A 335 9.42 -15.61 0.90
CA PRO A 335 10.84 -15.95 0.80
C PRO A 335 11.55 -15.16 -0.32
N GLY A 336 12.80 -14.80 -0.09
CA GLY A 336 13.59 -13.98 -1.03
C GLY A 336 13.35 -12.47 -0.92
N TYR A 337 12.42 -12.05 -0.05
CA TYR A 337 12.20 -10.63 0.25
C TYR A 337 12.66 -10.27 1.67
N GLY A 338 13.14 -9.05 1.81
CA GLY A 338 13.26 -8.31 3.06
C GLY A 338 12.25 -7.17 3.08
N PHE A 339 12.35 -6.30 4.08
CA PHE A 339 11.47 -5.15 4.21
C PHE A 339 12.30 -3.88 4.47
N GLY A 340 11.98 -2.85 3.72
CA GLY A 340 12.54 -1.51 3.89
C GLY A 340 11.68 -0.65 4.82
N LEU A 341 11.63 0.65 4.57
CA LEU A 341 10.77 1.59 5.30
C LEU A 341 9.49 1.83 4.49
N GLY A 342 8.51 0.90 4.63
CA GLY A 342 7.22 0.94 3.95
C GLY A 342 7.11 0.10 2.67
N PHE A 343 8.15 -0.66 2.30
CA PHE A 343 8.19 -1.51 1.09
C PHE A 343 8.76 -2.88 1.39
N ALA A 344 8.22 -3.92 0.74
CA ALA A 344 8.95 -5.18 0.58
C ALA A 344 10.04 -4.98 -0.47
N VAL A 345 11.22 -5.52 -0.21
CA VAL A 345 12.42 -5.37 -1.06
C VAL A 345 12.93 -6.75 -1.45
N ARG A 346 13.06 -7.02 -2.75
CA ARG A 346 13.59 -8.30 -3.23
C ARG A 346 15.08 -8.39 -2.99
N ARG A 347 15.50 -9.47 -2.36
CA ARG A 347 16.90 -9.77 -2.06
C ARG A 347 17.50 -10.81 -3.00
N GLU A 348 16.70 -11.82 -3.36
CA GLU A 348 17.16 -13.01 -4.05
C GLU A 348 16.24 -13.38 -5.22
N VAL A 349 16.82 -13.93 -6.28
CA VAL A 349 16.07 -14.27 -7.51
C VAL A 349 15.24 -15.53 -7.32
N GLY A 350 15.84 -16.62 -6.91
CA GLY A 350 15.25 -17.96 -6.97
C GLY A 350 14.40 -18.37 -5.77
N MET A 351 14.34 -17.55 -4.71
CA MET A 351 13.60 -17.89 -3.49
C MET A 351 12.11 -17.55 -3.56
N ALA A 352 11.72 -16.59 -4.37
CA ALA A 352 10.32 -16.22 -4.57
C ALA A 352 9.69 -17.05 -5.69
N ALA A 353 8.38 -17.29 -5.59
CA ALA A 353 7.63 -18.09 -6.57
C ALA A 353 7.36 -17.35 -7.91
N THR A 354 7.89 -16.14 -8.09
CA THR A 354 7.72 -15.34 -9.30
C THR A 354 9.05 -14.76 -9.77
N PRO A 355 9.21 -14.50 -11.07
CA PRO A 355 10.36 -13.76 -11.59
C PRO A 355 10.50 -12.39 -10.95
N GLY A 356 11.69 -11.80 -11.00
CA GLY A 356 12.00 -10.45 -10.55
C GLY A 356 13.49 -10.24 -10.33
N THR A 357 13.89 -9.00 -10.07
CA THR A 357 15.28 -8.57 -9.99
C THR A 357 15.63 -8.09 -8.57
N PRO A 358 16.77 -8.49 -7.98
CA PRO A 358 17.18 -8.00 -6.67
C PRO A 358 17.30 -6.46 -6.65
N GLY A 359 16.67 -5.87 -5.62
CA GLY A 359 16.52 -4.42 -5.50
C GLY A 359 15.17 -3.89 -5.97
N GLU A 360 14.31 -4.72 -6.60
CA GLU A 360 12.93 -4.32 -6.82
C GLU A 360 12.22 -4.16 -5.48
N PHE A 361 11.30 -3.20 -5.41
CA PHE A 361 10.50 -2.97 -4.23
C PHE A 361 9.02 -2.79 -4.61
N TYR A 362 8.13 -3.19 -3.71
CA TYR A 362 6.71 -3.24 -4.00
C TYR A 362 5.85 -3.18 -2.74
N TRP A 363 4.56 -2.96 -2.94
CA TRP A 363 3.49 -3.32 -2.01
C TRP A 363 2.18 -3.50 -2.76
N GLY A 364 1.14 -3.96 -2.04
CA GLY A 364 -0.17 -4.20 -2.64
C GLY A 364 -1.32 -3.94 -1.65
N GLY A 365 -2.53 -3.74 -2.17
CA GLY A 365 -3.75 -3.46 -1.43
C GLY A 365 -4.65 -4.67 -1.22
N LEU A 366 -5.45 -4.70 -0.16
CA LEU A 366 -6.37 -5.80 0.17
C LEU A 366 -7.30 -6.18 -0.99
N ALA A 367 -7.76 -5.21 -1.76
CA ALA A 367 -8.68 -5.43 -2.88
C ALA A 367 -8.00 -5.96 -4.16
N GLY A 368 -6.68 -6.25 -4.12
CA GLY A 368 -5.95 -6.84 -5.24
C GLY A 368 -5.04 -5.88 -6.00
N THR A 369 -5.08 -4.59 -5.70
CA THR A 369 -4.15 -3.62 -6.28
C THR A 369 -2.70 -3.98 -5.95
N ILE A 370 -1.78 -3.70 -6.88
CA ILE A 370 -0.33 -3.90 -6.71
C ILE A 370 0.45 -2.91 -7.57
N PHE A 371 1.61 -2.51 -7.08
CA PHE A 371 2.66 -1.89 -7.88
C PHE A 371 4.00 -2.51 -7.51
N TRP A 372 4.95 -2.49 -8.44
CA TRP A 372 6.36 -2.67 -8.13
C TRP A 372 7.22 -1.79 -9.03
N ILE A 373 8.39 -1.48 -8.51
CA ILE A 373 9.44 -0.73 -9.19
C ILE A 373 10.69 -1.60 -9.17
N ALA A 374 11.26 -1.86 -10.33
CA ALA A 374 12.53 -2.57 -10.49
C ALA A 374 13.55 -1.62 -11.11
N PRO A 375 14.36 -0.89 -10.29
CA PRO A 375 15.25 0.15 -10.80
C PRO A 375 16.27 -0.35 -11.80
N LYS A 376 16.78 -1.57 -11.64
CA LYS A 376 17.76 -2.17 -12.57
C LYS A 376 17.17 -2.52 -13.95
N GLU A 377 15.85 -2.73 -14.00
CA GLU A 377 15.10 -2.98 -15.22
C GLU A 377 14.48 -1.69 -15.79
N GLU A 378 14.68 -0.57 -15.08
CA GLU A 378 13.99 0.71 -15.34
C GLU A 378 12.45 0.55 -15.42
N LEU A 379 11.89 -0.43 -14.68
CA LEU A 379 10.51 -0.89 -14.80
C LEU A 379 9.64 -0.36 -13.67
N ILE A 380 8.46 0.12 -14.04
CA ILE A 380 7.32 0.32 -13.16
C ILE A 380 6.17 -0.52 -13.72
N ALA A 381 5.56 -1.37 -12.90
CA ALA A 381 4.36 -2.09 -13.30
C ALA A 381 3.31 -2.00 -12.21
N MET A 382 2.07 -1.81 -12.63
CA MET A 382 0.92 -1.57 -11.76
C MET A 382 -0.31 -2.27 -12.29
N MET A 383 -1.11 -2.83 -11.36
CA MET A 383 -2.42 -3.38 -11.65
C MET A 383 -3.41 -2.92 -10.57
N MET A 384 -4.59 -2.48 -11.00
CA MET A 384 -5.68 -2.09 -10.11
C MET A 384 -6.92 -2.93 -10.41
N ILE A 385 -7.40 -3.64 -9.40
CA ILE A 385 -8.62 -4.47 -9.40
C ILE A 385 -9.34 -4.30 -8.07
N GLN A 386 -10.60 -4.72 -8.01
CA GLN A 386 -11.38 -4.83 -6.77
C GLN A 386 -11.86 -6.29 -6.61
N ALA A 387 -10.94 -7.19 -6.27
CA ALA A 387 -11.16 -8.64 -6.11
C ALA A 387 -10.36 -9.17 -4.92
N PRO A 388 -10.80 -8.93 -3.67
CA PRO A 388 -10.02 -9.24 -2.47
C PRO A 388 -9.72 -10.73 -2.28
N GLY A 389 -10.63 -11.63 -2.67
CA GLY A 389 -10.45 -13.07 -2.56
C GLY A 389 -9.38 -13.61 -3.50
N GLN A 390 -9.31 -13.09 -4.72
CA GLN A 390 -8.39 -13.54 -5.76
C GLN A 390 -7.10 -12.71 -5.84
N ARG A 391 -6.86 -11.79 -4.90
CA ARG A 391 -5.73 -10.82 -4.96
C ARG A 391 -4.36 -11.48 -5.17
N ASP A 392 -4.10 -12.58 -4.49
CA ASP A 392 -2.78 -13.24 -4.53
C ASP A 392 -2.58 -13.97 -5.87
N TYR A 393 -3.65 -14.57 -6.42
CA TYR A 393 -3.66 -15.14 -7.76
C TYR A 393 -3.36 -14.08 -8.83
N TYR A 394 -4.08 -12.95 -8.84
CA TYR A 394 -3.88 -11.91 -9.85
C TYR A 394 -2.52 -11.22 -9.75
N ARG A 395 -2.01 -10.99 -8.55
CA ARG A 395 -0.67 -10.43 -8.34
C ARG A 395 0.42 -11.33 -8.91
N GLN A 396 0.31 -12.62 -8.64
CA GLN A 396 1.26 -13.62 -9.12
C GLN A 396 1.18 -13.73 -10.64
N LEU A 397 -0.02 -13.87 -11.19
CA LEU A 397 -0.29 -13.94 -12.61
C LEU A 397 0.24 -12.71 -13.36
N PHE A 398 -0.11 -11.51 -12.90
CA PHE A 398 0.32 -10.25 -13.51
C PHE A 398 1.85 -10.15 -13.49
N ARG A 399 2.50 -10.44 -12.37
CA ARG A 399 3.95 -10.41 -12.25
C ARG A 399 4.65 -11.36 -13.23
N ILE A 400 4.16 -12.58 -13.36
CA ILE A 400 4.70 -13.56 -14.31
C ILE A 400 4.57 -13.06 -15.75
N LEU A 401 3.39 -12.57 -16.12
CA LEU A 401 3.11 -12.13 -17.50
C LEU A 401 3.87 -10.86 -17.87
N VAL A 402 4.06 -9.93 -16.94
CA VAL A 402 4.88 -8.72 -17.17
C VAL A 402 6.33 -9.10 -17.39
N HIS A 403 6.92 -9.94 -16.53
CA HIS A 403 8.32 -10.36 -16.70
C HIS A 403 8.53 -11.18 -17.98
N ALA A 404 7.53 -11.97 -18.40
CA ALA A 404 7.57 -12.69 -19.68
C ALA A 404 7.43 -11.77 -20.92
N ALA A 405 7.07 -10.51 -20.72
CA ALA A 405 6.98 -9.50 -21.77
C ALA A 405 8.21 -8.56 -21.81
N LEU A 406 9.16 -8.69 -20.90
CA LEU A 406 10.43 -7.96 -20.98
C LEU A 406 11.26 -8.53 -22.10
N ALA A 407 11.75 -7.67 -23.01
CA ALA A 407 12.59 -8.03 -24.15
C ALA A 407 14.09 -7.91 -23.81
#